data_c79a265384219720d201e13e2e92a54a
#
_entry.id   c79a265384219720d201e13e2e92a54a
#
_cell.length_a   1.000
_cell.length_b   1.000
_cell.length_c   1.000
_cell.angle_alpha   90.00
_cell.angle_beta   90.00
_cell.angle_gamma   90.00
#
_symmetry.space_group_name_H-M   'P 1'
#
loop_
_entity.id
_entity.type
_entity.pdbx_description
1 polymer ?
#
loop_
_entity_poly.entity_id
_entity_poly.type
_entity_poly.pdbx_seq_one_letter_code
_entity_poly.pdbx_strand_id
1 'polypeptide(L)'
;MKKILAIVSSPRKGGNSELLVDEFIKGAREAGHDVEKVCLREKKIAPCLACEACLRNGGTCVQKDDMAEVLPKLMEADVIVLSTPVYYYSVCAQLKAMIDRSLPIGADGGKMRDKEFYFITTAADDPAAMERTMNDLQGYVDCIPGSVVKGKIYGQAFAAGEIRGKSAMGEAYELGRRC
;
A
#
# COMPACT_ATOMS: atom_id res chain seq x y z
N MET A 1 -9.23 -17.59 6.74
CA MET A 1 -8.44 -16.54 7.43
C MET A 1 -7.28 -16.18 6.51
N LYS A 2 -7.17 -14.93 6.12
CA LYS A 2 -6.07 -14.40 5.28
C LYS A 2 -5.11 -13.58 6.13
N LYS A 3 -3.84 -13.50 5.72
CA LYS A 3 -2.86 -12.54 6.25
C LYS A 3 -2.93 -11.26 5.43
N ILE A 4 -3.23 -10.16 6.06
CA ILE A 4 -3.40 -8.85 5.42
C ILE A 4 -2.30 -7.90 5.89
N LEU A 5 -1.57 -7.31 4.94
CA LEU A 5 -0.60 -6.25 5.20
C LEU A 5 -1.17 -4.90 4.74
N ALA A 6 -1.42 -4.02 5.69
CA ALA A 6 -1.90 -2.67 5.40
C ALA A 6 -0.75 -1.66 5.47
N ILE A 7 -0.36 -1.11 4.31
CA ILE A 7 0.70 -0.11 4.17
C ILE A 7 0.10 1.30 4.21
N VAL A 8 0.47 2.06 5.23
CA VAL A 8 0.14 3.48 5.37
C VAL A 8 1.34 4.33 4.97
N SER A 9 1.23 5.03 3.85
CA SER A 9 2.36 5.80 3.34
C SER A 9 2.32 7.29 3.64
N SER A 10 1.19 7.79 4.16
CA SER A 10 1.06 9.20 4.51
C SER A 10 2.13 9.65 5.52
N PRO A 11 2.82 10.80 5.27
CA PRO A 11 3.73 11.38 6.25
C PRO A 11 2.99 11.97 7.47
N ARG A 12 1.68 12.20 7.37
CA ARG A 12 0.86 12.75 8.45
C ARG A 12 0.31 11.64 9.33
N LYS A 13 0.62 11.67 10.63
CA LYS A 13 -0.03 10.80 11.63
C LYS A 13 -1.50 11.17 11.75
N GLY A 14 -2.40 10.17 11.71
CA GLY A 14 -3.85 10.41 11.73
C GLY A 14 -4.37 11.13 10.48
N GLY A 15 -3.63 11.08 9.36
CA GLY A 15 -4.07 11.64 8.08
C GLY A 15 -5.26 10.87 7.48
N ASN A 16 -5.92 11.48 6.49
CA ASN A 16 -7.16 10.94 5.90
C ASN A 16 -7.00 9.51 5.36
N SER A 17 -5.90 9.21 4.66
CA SER A 17 -5.64 7.86 4.14
C SER A 17 -5.39 6.83 5.26
N GLU A 18 -4.76 7.24 6.36
CA GLU A 18 -4.58 6.36 7.53
C GLU A 18 -5.92 6.03 8.20
N LEU A 19 -6.80 7.02 8.34
CA LEU A 19 -8.14 6.82 8.93
C LEU A 19 -8.98 5.82 8.09
N LEU A 20 -8.91 5.91 6.76
CA LEU A 20 -9.57 4.94 5.89
C LEU A 20 -8.99 3.53 6.03
N VAL A 21 -7.67 3.42 6.16
CA VAL A 21 -7.02 2.12 6.42
C VAL A 21 -7.47 1.56 7.76
N ASP A 22 -7.62 2.39 8.79
CA ASP A 22 -8.06 1.93 10.12
C ASP A 22 -9.49 1.36 10.08
N GLU A 23 -10.39 1.94 9.28
CA GLU A 23 -11.72 1.37 9.06
C GLU A 23 -11.67 0.06 8.25
N PHE A 24 -10.84 -0.01 7.21
CA PHE A 24 -10.61 -1.25 6.48
C PHE A 24 -10.11 -2.36 7.43
N ILE A 25 -9.12 -2.07 8.26
CA ILE A 25 -8.55 -3.01 9.24
C ILE A 25 -9.63 -3.48 10.21
N LYS A 26 -10.48 -2.58 10.69
CA LYS A 26 -11.58 -2.92 11.58
C LYS A 26 -12.52 -3.94 10.93
N GLY A 27 -12.98 -3.67 9.71
CA GLY A 27 -13.85 -4.59 8.96
C GLY A 27 -13.18 -5.94 8.71
N ALA A 28 -11.91 -5.95 8.33
CA ALA A 28 -11.16 -7.17 8.06
C ALA A 28 -10.95 -8.04 9.32
N ARG A 29 -10.67 -7.42 10.45
CA ARG A 29 -10.53 -8.13 11.74
C ARG A 29 -11.86 -8.71 12.22
N GLU A 30 -12.97 -7.99 12.05
CA GLU A 30 -14.31 -8.50 12.36
C GLU A 30 -14.71 -9.69 11.47
N ALA A 31 -14.17 -9.74 10.24
CA ALA A 31 -14.30 -10.89 9.33
C ALA A 31 -13.35 -12.08 9.68
N GLY A 32 -12.53 -11.94 10.72
CA GLY A 32 -11.63 -12.99 11.20
C GLY A 32 -10.29 -13.09 10.49
N HIS A 33 -9.84 -12.02 9.84
CA HIS A 33 -8.52 -11.98 9.19
C HIS A 33 -7.43 -11.51 10.17
N ASP A 34 -6.18 -11.96 9.91
CA ASP A 34 -4.99 -11.48 10.60
C ASP A 34 -4.45 -10.24 9.88
N VAL A 35 -4.40 -9.10 10.56
CA VAL A 35 -4.05 -7.81 9.94
C VAL A 35 -2.89 -7.14 10.64
N GLU A 36 -1.81 -6.94 9.90
CA GLU A 36 -0.67 -6.12 10.30
C GLU A 36 -0.72 -4.76 9.59
N LYS A 37 -0.46 -3.68 10.33
CA LYS A 37 -0.36 -2.31 9.82
C LYS A 37 1.08 -1.84 9.85
N VAL A 38 1.60 -1.36 8.73
CA VAL A 38 2.94 -0.75 8.61
C VAL A 38 2.81 0.70 8.19
N CYS A 39 3.33 1.62 9.01
CA CYS A 39 3.37 3.05 8.72
C CYS A 39 4.74 3.43 8.17
N LEU A 40 4.83 3.77 6.88
CA LEU A 40 6.11 4.09 6.22
C LEU A 40 6.78 5.36 6.77
N ARG A 41 6.02 6.29 7.37
CA ARG A 41 6.58 7.46 8.07
C ARG A 41 7.49 7.09 9.26
N GLU A 42 7.33 5.88 9.80
CA GLU A 42 8.08 5.36 10.93
C GLU A 42 9.26 4.49 10.49
N LYS A 43 9.45 4.34 9.18
CA LYS A 43 10.47 3.52 8.55
C LYS A 43 11.49 4.39 7.81
N LYS A 44 12.75 4.01 7.94
CA LYS A 44 13.84 4.59 7.17
C LYS A 44 14.07 3.73 5.93
N ILE A 45 13.49 4.13 4.82
CA ILE A 45 13.62 3.46 3.52
C ILE A 45 14.23 4.45 2.53
N ALA A 46 15.49 4.25 2.18
CA ALA A 46 16.16 5.07 1.19
C ALA A 46 15.70 4.71 -0.24
N PRO A 47 15.74 5.64 -1.20
CA PRO A 47 15.45 5.36 -2.61
C PRO A 47 16.32 4.22 -3.16
N CYS A 48 15.83 3.51 -4.17
CA CYS A 48 16.59 2.48 -4.89
C CYS A 48 17.79 3.11 -5.60
N LEU A 49 18.96 2.46 -5.50
CA LEU A 49 20.19 2.90 -6.17
C LEU A 49 20.31 2.37 -7.61
N ALA A 50 19.34 1.59 -8.08
CA ALA A 50 19.37 0.92 -9.38
C ALA A 50 20.67 0.11 -9.65
N CYS A 51 21.32 -0.40 -8.59
CA CYS A 51 22.59 -1.11 -8.68
C CYS A 51 22.45 -2.59 -9.11
N GLU A 52 21.22 -3.10 -9.21
CA GLU A 52 20.87 -4.46 -9.63
C GLU A 52 21.56 -5.59 -8.84
N ALA A 53 22.21 -5.28 -7.73
CA ALA A 53 22.89 -6.29 -6.91
C ALA A 53 21.92 -7.38 -6.42
N CYS A 54 20.69 -7.02 -6.11
CA CYS A 54 19.65 -7.96 -5.67
C CYS A 54 19.30 -9.02 -6.73
N LEU A 55 19.42 -8.71 -8.01
CA LEU A 55 19.19 -9.68 -9.10
C LEU A 55 20.32 -10.73 -9.20
N ARG A 56 21.51 -10.41 -8.69
CA ARG A 56 22.70 -11.27 -8.77
C ARG A 56 23.04 -12.02 -7.47
N ASN A 57 22.41 -11.64 -6.33
CA ASN A 57 22.74 -12.20 -5.02
C ASN A 57 21.59 -12.96 -4.35
N GLY A 58 20.65 -13.46 -5.14
CA GLY A 58 19.53 -14.24 -4.61
C GLY A 58 18.39 -13.42 -3.99
N GLY A 59 18.27 -12.15 -4.36
CA GLY A 59 17.15 -11.29 -3.94
C GLY A 59 17.40 -10.56 -2.62
N THR A 60 18.66 -10.22 -2.30
CA THR A 60 18.98 -9.44 -1.10
C THR A 60 19.42 -8.02 -1.48
N CYS A 61 18.78 -6.99 -0.92
CA CYS A 61 19.21 -5.62 -1.13
C CYS A 61 20.51 -5.31 -0.38
N VAL A 62 21.41 -4.56 -1.02
CA VAL A 62 22.69 -4.14 -0.39
C VAL A 62 22.52 -3.02 0.62
N GLN A 63 21.43 -2.24 0.52
CA GLN A 63 21.14 -1.17 1.48
C GLN A 63 20.64 -1.76 2.80
N LYS A 64 21.18 -1.27 3.91
CA LYS A 64 20.87 -1.71 5.28
C LYS A 64 19.92 -0.72 5.92
N ASP A 65 18.64 -0.85 5.67
CA ASP A 65 17.56 -0.03 6.20
C ASP A 65 16.32 -0.87 6.51
N ASP A 66 15.21 -0.20 6.91
CA ASP A 66 13.99 -0.89 7.36
C ASP A 66 13.26 -1.64 6.24
N MET A 67 13.70 -1.53 4.98
CA MET A 67 13.14 -2.36 3.91
C MET A 67 13.37 -3.85 4.14
N ALA A 68 14.42 -4.21 4.90
CA ALA A 68 14.68 -5.58 5.31
C ALA A 68 13.56 -6.20 6.16
N GLU A 69 12.80 -5.37 6.89
CA GLU A 69 11.62 -5.82 7.66
C GLU A 69 10.35 -5.84 6.80
N VAL A 70 10.25 -4.96 5.79
CA VAL A 70 9.04 -4.81 4.97
C VAL A 70 8.94 -5.89 3.89
N LEU A 71 10.05 -6.26 3.27
CA LEU A 71 10.07 -7.26 2.20
C LEU A 71 9.48 -8.63 2.60
N PRO A 72 9.84 -9.23 3.75
CA PRO A 72 9.24 -10.48 4.18
C PRO A 72 7.73 -10.38 4.38
N LYS A 73 7.24 -9.27 4.95
CA LYS A 73 5.81 -9.04 5.17
C LYS A 73 5.03 -8.94 3.87
N LEU A 74 5.58 -8.29 2.83
CA LEU A 74 4.99 -8.26 1.49
C LEU A 74 4.91 -9.66 0.88
N MET A 75 5.91 -10.50 1.09
CA MET A 75 5.91 -11.88 0.59
C MET A 75 4.90 -12.76 1.30
N GLU A 76 4.78 -12.62 2.63
CA GLU A 76 3.94 -13.48 3.46
C GLU A 76 2.44 -13.12 3.40
N ALA A 77 2.10 -11.88 3.07
CA ALA A 77 0.72 -11.44 3.00
C ALA A 77 -0.02 -12.09 1.84
N ASP A 78 -1.27 -12.53 2.06
CA ASP A 78 -2.21 -12.92 1.01
C ASP A 78 -2.84 -11.68 0.36
N VAL A 79 -3.06 -10.64 1.18
CA VAL A 79 -3.70 -9.37 0.81
C VAL A 79 -2.80 -8.21 1.17
N ILE A 80 -2.66 -7.27 0.25
CA ILE A 80 -1.88 -6.04 0.45
C ILE A 80 -2.78 -4.82 0.23
N VAL A 81 -2.93 -3.99 1.26
CA VAL A 81 -3.62 -2.71 1.17
C VAL A 81 -2.57 -1.62 1.02
N LEU A 82 -2.59 -0.90 -0.11
CA LEU A 82 -1.72 0.23 -0.36
C LEU A 82 -2.49 1.54 -0.17
N SER A 83 -2.10 2.35 0.81
CA SER A 83 -2.73 3.65 1.00
C SER A 83 -1.76 4.81 0.82
N THR A 84 -2.21 5.85 0.12
CA THR A 84 -1.40 7.02 -0.18
C THR A 84 -2.23 8.30 -0.28
N PRO A 85 -1.72 9.44 0.22
CA PRO A 85 -2.20 10.73 -0.24
C PRO A 85 -1.74 10.93 -1.69
N VAL A 86 -2.53 11.66 -2.46
CA VAL A 86 -2.17 12.07 -3.81
C VAL A 86 -1.32 13.34 -3.74
N TYR A 87 -0.08 13.25 -4.21
CA TYR A 87 0.82 14.39 -4.35
C TYR A 87 1.22 14.54 -5.81
N TYR A 88 0.87 15.68 -6.41
CA TYR A 88 1.12 15.93 -7.83
C TYR A 88 0.59 14.81 -8.75
N TYR A 89 -0.64 14.35 -8.47
CA TYR A 89 -1.34 13.28 -9.20
C TYR A 89 -0.66 11.90 -9.18
N SER A 90 0.22 11.66 -8.22
CA SER A 90 0.93 10.39 -8.04
C SER A 90 0.99 9.97 -6.58
N VAL A 91 1.57 8.80 -6.31
CA VAL A 91 1.82 8.31 -4.96
C VAL A 91 2.83 9.18 -4.22
N CYS A 92 2.74 9.26 -2.90
CA CYS A 92 3.75 9.97 -2.11
C CYS A 92 5.12 9.27 -2.16
N ALA A 93 6.19 10.03 -1.93
CA ALA A 93 7.58 9.58 -2.04
C ALA A 93 7.89 8.33 -1.19
N GLN A 94 7.31 8.24 0.01
CA GLN A 94 7.50 7.10 0.92
C GLN A 94 7.01 5.78 0.28
N LEU A 95 5.84 5.82 -0.38
CA LEU A 95 5.31 4.64 -1.05
C LEU A 95 6.14 4.29 -2.29
N LYS A 96 6.53 5.31 -3.08
CA LYS A 96 7.36 5.07 -4.27
C LYS A 96 8.71 4.46 -3.90
N ALA A 97 9.34 4.93 -2.83
CA ALA A 97 10.58 4.34 -2.35
C ALA A 97 10.40 2.86 -1.98
N MET A 98 9.33 2.50 -1.25
CA MET A 98 9.02 1.11 -0.92
C MET A 98 8.80 0.27 -2.18
N ILE A 99 8.01 0.77 -3.14
CA ILE A 99 7.73 0.09 -4.42
C ILE A 99 9.05 -0.18 -5.17
N ASP A 100 9.88 0.82 -5.38
CA ASP A 100 11.16 0.67 -6.09
C ASP A 100 12.12 -0.29 -5.38
N ARG A 101 12.06 -0.33 -4.05
CA ARG A 101 12.87 -1.20 -3.21
C ARG A 101 12.30 -2.63 -3.07
N SER A 102 11.11 -2.89 -3.63
CA SER A 102 10.54 -4.25 -3.67
C SER A 102 11.09 -5.10 -4.84
N LEU A 103 11.95 -4.55 -5.71
CA LEU A 103 12.58 -5.28 -6.82
C LEU A 103 13.14 -6.66 -6.42
N PRO A 104 13.76 -6.87 -5.24
CA PRO A 104 14.29 -8.18 -4.84
C PRO A 104 13.25 -9.31 -4.79
N ILE A 105 11.99 -8.99 -4.63
CA ILE A 105 10.89 -9.96 -4.48
C ILE A 105 9.88 -9.91 -5.62
N GLY A 106 9.87 -8.86 -6.45
CA GLY A 106 8.86 -8.61 -7.48
C GLY A 106 9.29 -8.91 -8.91
N ALA A 107 10.58 -8.76 -9.24
CA ALA A 107 11.07 -8.95 -10.60
C ALA A 107 11.65 -10.35 -10.83
N ASP A 108 11.69 -10.76 -12.11
CA ASP A 108 12.45 -11.90 -12.64
C ASP A 108 12.35 -13.24 -11.87
N GLY A 109 11.16 -13.76 -11.81
CA GLY A 109 10.89 -15.05 -11.17
C GLY A 109 10.17 -14.93 -9.84
N GLY A 110 9.70 -13.73 -9.55
CA GLY A 110 8.66 -13.33 -8.61
C GLY A 110 8.48 -14.21 -7.38
N LYS A 111 9.24 -13.95 -6.34
CA LYS A 111 8.94 -14.51 -5.00
C LYS A 111 7.57 -14.01 -4.50
N MET A 112 7.19 -12.76 -4.89
CA MET A 112 5.87 -12.19 -4.63
C MET A 112 4.95 -12.45 -5.82
N ARG A 113 3.86 -13.16 -5.60
CA ARG A 113 2.88 -13.54 -6.63
C ARG A 113 1.53 -13.88 -6.01
N ASP A 114 0.51 -13.94 -6.87
CA ASP A 114 -0.84 -14.39 -6.51
C ASP A 114 -1.44 -13.61 -5.32
N LYS A 115 -1.23 -12.28 -5.29
CA LYS A 115 -1.69 -11.40 -4.22
C LYS A 115 -3.00 -10.70 -4.58
N GLU A 116 -3.82 -10.46 -3.59
CA GLU A 116 -4.97 -9.54 -3.70
C GLU A 116 -4.56 -8.15 -3.23
N PHE A 117 -4.87 -7.13 -4.02
CA PHE A 117 -4.56 -5.75 -3.68
C PHE A 117 -5.82 -4.92 -3.45
N TYR A 118 -5.73 -4.00 -2.50
CA TYR A 118 -6.72 -2.94 -2.27
C TYR A 118 -6.01 -1.60 -2.26
N PHE A 119 -6.59 -0.60 -2.94
CA PHE A 119 -6.01 0.73 -3.01
C PHE A 119 -6.88 1.74 -2.25
N ILE A 120 -6.24 2.60 -1.47
CA ILE A 120 -6.88 3.69 -0.74
C ILE A 120 -6.12 4.97 -1.04
N THR A 121 -6.70 5.88 -1.80
CA THR A 121 -6.11 7.19 -2.09
C THR A 121 -6.91 8.32 -1.47
N THR A 122 -6.24 9.40 -1.10
CA THR A 122 -6.88 10.61 -0.60
C THR A 122 -6.33 11.86 -1.27
N ALA A 123 -7.23 12.77 -1.67
CA ALA A 123 -6.90 14.05 -2.28
C ALA A 123 -7.94 15.11 -1.88
N ALA A 124 -7.61 16.39 -2.07
CA ALA A 124 -8.58 17.48 -1.98
C ALA A 124 -9.55 17.46 -3.16
N ASP A 125 -9.05 17.05 -4.32
CA ASP A 125 -9.77 16.99 -5.58
C ASP A 125 -10.74 15.80 -5.66
N ASP A 126 -11.48 15.73 -6.75
CA ASP A 126 -12.45 14.69 -7.05
C ASP A 126 -11.79 13.32 -7.37
N PRO A 127 -12.59 12.25 -7.49
CA PRO A 127 -12.06 10.92 -7.85
C PRO A 127 -11.28 10.89 -9.16
N ALA A 128 -11.60 11.72 -10.16
CA ALA A 128 -10.89 11.75 -11.43
C ALA A 128 -9.42 12.18 -11.26
N ALA A 129 -9.14 13.10 -10.34
CA ALA A 129 -7.78 13.50 -9.98
C ALA A 129 -6.99 12.36 -9.32
N MET A 130 -7.68 11.50 -8.57
CA MET A 130 -7.06 10.36 -7.89
C MET A 130 -6.80 9.17 -8.83
N GLU A 131 -7.49 9.08 -9.97
CA GLU A 131 -7.40 7.95 -10.90
C GLU A 131 -5.98 7.76 -11.48
N ARG A 132 -5.23 8.85 -11.68
CA ARG A 132 -3.82 8.75 -12.12
C ARG A 132 -2.98 8.00 -11.09
N THR A 133 -3.14 8.32 -9.80
CA THR A 133 -2.45 7.63 -8.71
C THR A 133 -2.89 6.16 -8.60
N MET A 134 -4.18 5.87 -8.84
CA MET A 134 -4.66 4.48 -8.90
C MET A 134 -4.02 3.70 -10.05
N ASN A 135 -3.78 4.35 -11.21
CA ASN A 135 -3.10 3.74 -12.34
C ASN A 135 -1.61 3.50 -12.07
N ASP A 136 -0.92 4.40 -11.33
CA ASP A 136 0.45 4.17 -10.86
C ASP A 136 0.52 2.90 -9.99
N LEU A 137 -0.44 2.73 -9.07
CA LEU A 137 -0.53 1.54 -8.22
C LEU A 137 -0.89 0.29 -9.03
N GLN A 138 -1.76 0.41 -10.04
CA GLN A 138 -2.08 -0.68 -10.94
C GLN A 138 -0.83 -1.16 -11.68
N GLY A 139 -0.01 -0.24 -12.20
CA GLY A 139 1.24 -0.59 -12.87
C GLY A 139 2.21 -1.39 -11.97
N TYR A 140 2.21 -1.11 -10.65
CA TYR A 140 2.98 -1.94 -9.71
C TYR A 140 2.41 -3.36 -9.61
N VAL A 141 1.09 -3.49 -9.50
CA VAL A 141 0.42 -4.81 -9.40
C VAL A 141 0.60 -5.62 -10.68
N ASP A 142 0.55 -4.97 -11.85
CA ASP A 142 0.73 -5.62 -13.15
C ASP A 142 2.15 -6.27 -13.30
N CYS A 143 3.12 -5.78 -12.52
CA CYS A 143 4.45 -6.38 -12.44
C CYS A 143 4.52 -7.61 -11.51
N ILE A 144 3.44 -7.97 -10.80
CA ILE A 144 3.41 -9.05 -9.81
C ILE A 144 2.55 -10.20 -10.35
N PRO A 145 3.16 -11.34 -10.78
CA PRO A 145 2.43 -12.40 -11.45
C PRO A 145 1.24 -12.94 -10.65
N GLY A 146 0.09 -13.12 -11.32
CA GLY A 146 -1.13 -13.68 -10.73
C GLY A 146 -1.85 -12.76 -9.74
N SER A 147 -1.36 -11.54 -9.54
CA SER A 147 -1.97 -10.60 -8.60
C SER A 147 -3.14 -9.83 -9.21
N VAL A 148 -4.08 -9.45 -8.38
CA VAL A 148 -5.31 -8.77 -8.81
C VAL A 148 -5.70 -7.64 -7.85
N VAL A 149 -6.28 -6.56 -8.39
CA VAL A 149 -6.87 -5.49 -7.58
C VAL A 149 -8.34 -5.82 -7.32
N LYS A 150 -8.70 -5.95 -6.04
CA LYS A 150 -10.05 -6.33 -5.58
C LYS A 150 -10.93 -5.15 -5.20
N GLY A 151 -10.33 -3.99 -4.89
CA GLY A 151 -11.11 -2.81 -4.54
C GLY A 151 -10.28 -1.54 -4.48
N LYS A 152 -10.97 -0.41 -4.65
CA LYS A 152 -10.41 0.93 -4.63
C LYS A 152 -11.29 1.84 -3.77
N ILE A 153 -10.69 2.69 -2.93
CA ILE A 153 -11.35 3.73 -2.14
C ILE A 153 -10.79 5.09 -2.51
N TYR A 154 -11.69 6.02 -2.81
CA TYR A 154 -11.38 7.41 -3.16
C TYR A 154 -11.83 8.32 -2.02
N GLY A 155 -10.89 8.84 -1.24
CA GLY A 155 -11.17 9.70 -0.09
C GLY A 155 -10.99 11.18 -0.42
N GLN A 156 -12.06 11.89 -0.76
CA GLN A 156 -11.99 13.32 -1.02
C GLN A 156 -11.92 14.09 0.29
N ALA A 157 -10.73 14.60 0.64
CA ALA A 157 -10.50 15.39 1.85
C ALA A 157 -9.16 16.15 1.79
N PHE A 158 -9.14 17.39 2.28
CA PHE A 158 -7.93 18.24 2.32
C PHE A 158 -7.30 18.29 3.70
N ALA A 159 -8.05 18.76 4.70
CA ALA A 159 -7.54 18.89 6.07
C ALA A 159 -7.38 17.51 6.73
N ALA A 160 -6.41 17.38 7.63
CA ALA A 160 -6.23 16.15 8.40
C ALA A 160 -7.49 15.84 9.22
N GLY A 161 -8.01 14.61 9.09
CA GLY A 161 -9.21 14.16 9.77
C GLY A 161 -10.53 14.57 9.11
N GLU A 162 -10.51 15.34 8.04
CA GLU A 162 -11.71 15.78 7.31
C GLU A 162 -12.51 14.62 6.70
N ILE A 163 -11.87 13.49 6.47
CA ILE A 163 -12.52 12.29 5.93
C ILE A 163 -13.55 11.68 6.89
N ARG A 164 -13.49 12.04 8.19
CA ARG A 164 -14.42 11.52 9.20
C ARG A 164 -15.86 11.90 8.86
N GLY A 165 -16.77 10.92 8.95
CA GLY A 165 -18.17 11.10 8.62
C GLY A 165 -18.50 11.12 7.12
N LYS A 166 -17.52 11.03 6.21
CA LYS A 166 -17.77 10.86 4.78
C LYS A 166 -18.04 9.39 4.43
N SER A 167 -18.75 9.12 3.33
CA SER A 167 -19.12 7.76 2.87
C SER A 167 -17.92 6.83 2.74
N ALA A 168 -16.78 7.36 2.31
CA ALA A 168 -15.54 6.60 2.14
C ALA A 168 -15.10 5.83 3.41
N MET A 169 -15.44 6.31 4.63
CA MET A 169 -15.18 5.58 5.87
C MET A 169 -15.98 4.28 5.94
N GLY A 170 -17.29 4.34 5.64
CA GLY A 170 -18.16 3.17 5.58
C GLY A 170 -17.77 2.22 4.45
N GLU A 171 -17.41 2.76 3.27
CA GLU A 171 -16.92 1.99 2.13
C GLU A 171 -15.64 1.22 2.49
N ALA A 172 -14.69 1.86 3.18
CA ALA A 172 -13.45 1.22 3.61
C ALA A 172 -13.72 0.07 4.59
N TYR A 173 -14.59 0.29 5.60
CA TYR A 173 -15.01 -0.76 6.53
C TYR A 173 -15.64 -1.96 5.81
N GLU A 174 -16.63 -1.72 4.92
CA GLU A 174 -17.32 -2.78 4.20
C GLU A 174 -16.38 -3.52 3.23
N LEU A 175 -15.42 -2.80 2.63
CA LEU A 175 -14.42 -3.41 1.76
C LEU A 175 -13.50 -4.35 2.57
N GLY A 176 -13.08 -3.94 3.76
CA GLY A 176 -12.32 -4.78 4.67
C GLY A 176 -13.10 -6.01 5.12
N ARG A 177 -14.39 -5.87 5.38
CA ARG A 177 -15.27 -6.96 5.82
C ARG A 177 -15.50 -8.03 4.76
N ARG A 178 -15.37 -7.67 3.48
CA ARG A 178 -15.55 -8.59 2.31
C ARG A 178 -14.23 -9.14 1.75
N CYS A 179 -13.13 -8.77 2.34
CA CYS A 179 -11.78 -9.06 1.88
C CYS A 179 -11.44 -10.58 1.77
#